data_07fa5fc45618f2a45227424ce2216975
#
_entry.id   07fa5fc45618f2a45227424ce2216975
#
_cell.length_a   1.000
_cell.length_b   1.000
_cell.length_c   1.000
_cell.angle_alpha   90.00
_cell.angle_beta   90.00
_cell.angle_gamma   90.00
#
_symmetry.space_group_name_H-M   'P 1'
#
loop_
_entity.id
_entity.type
_entity.pdbx_description
1 polymer ?
#
loop_
_entity_poly.entity_id
_entity_poly.type
_entity_poly.pdbx_seq_one_letter_code
_entity_poly.pdbx_strand_id
1 'polypeptide(L)'
;EKNPMIYNLVLAFVTEMVILLAEKMGIAIHSDRIMIGIVMVLISTLGVINGLRDVVQRNFTSGALEIMNSVLGALGIAFGIALAMKMLHGGGNVGGAVLNSNIFVQAVSVSVGSIGLAGIYQIRGKKVIYSGIGAFLTWTVYLIVRQFGGSYLFGMLLASVFVGMYAFVMARINKAPSTIFLTASVFPLMPGANLYYMMYG
;
A
#
# COMPACT_ATOMS: atom_id res chain seq x y z
N GLU A 1 1.34 -8.42 -25.06
CA GLU A 1 0.76 -8.25 -23.69
C GLU A 1 1.75 -8.80 -22.67
N LYS A 2 2.29 -7.94 -21.80
CA LYS A 2 3.26 -8.39 -20.78
C LYS A 2 2.49 -9.12 -19.68
N ASN A 3 2.87 -10.37 -19.42
CA ASN A 3 2.27 -11.15 -18.33
C ASN A 3 2.54 -10.42 -16.99
N PRO A 4 1.51 -9.94 -16.27
CA PRO A 4 1.67 -9.14 -15.06
C PRO A 4 2.40 -9.90 -13.96
N MET A 5 2.26 -11.21 -13.89
CA MET A 5 2.95 -12.06 -12.91
C MET A 5 4.47 -12.02 -13.11
N ILE A 6 4.95 -12.25 -14.35
CA ILE A 6 6.38 -12.28 -14.65
C ILE A 6 6.99 -10.89 -14.48
N TYR A 7 6.28 -9.85 -14.93
CA TYR A 7 6.75 -8.47 -14.77
C TYR A 7 6.94 -8.10 -13.30
N ASN A 8 5.93 -8.37 -12.48
CA ASN A 8 5.98 -8.07 -11.05
C ASN A 8 7.01 -8.93 -10.32
N LEU A 9 7.20 -10.20 -10.71
CA LEU A 9 8.23 -11.09 -10.15
C LEU A 9 9.63 -10.51 -10.40
N VAL A 10 9.94 -10.16 -11.64
CA VAL A 10 11.28 -9.62 -12.00
C VAL A 10 11.50 -8.29 -11.30
N LEU A 11 10.50 -7.42 -11.28
CA LEU A 11 10.60 -6.11 -10.64
C LEU A 11 10.80 -6.23 -9.13
N ALA A 12 10.03 -7.08 -8.47
CA ALA A 12 10.17 -7.35 -7.04
C ALA A 12 11.53 -7.98 -6.71
N PHE A 13 11.97 -8.95 -7.49
CA PHE A 13 13.29 -9.58 -7.33
C PHE A 13 14.44 -8.59 -7.45
N VAL A 14 14.45 -7.77 -8.50
CA VAL A 14 15.53 -6.77 -8.71
C VAL A 14 15.53 -5.73 -7.60
N THR A 15 14.34 -5.26 -7.21
CA THR A 15 14.23 -4.23 -6.18
C THR A 15 14.70 -4.76 -4.82
N GLU A 16 14.33 -5.98 -4.49
CA GLU A 16 14.76 -6.67 -3.28
C GLU A 16 16.27 -6.88 -3.27
N MET A 17 16.85 -7.33 -4.38
CA MET A 17 18.30 -7.48 -4.49
C MET A 17 19.04 -6.16 -4.25
N VAL A 18 18.53 -5.06 -4.75
CA VAL A 18 19.12 -3.72 -4.53
C VAL A 18 19.05 -3.33 -3.05
N ILE A 19 17.92 -3.58 -2.39
CA ILE A 19 17.76 -3.28 -0.95
C ILE A 19 18.72 -4.11 -0.11
N LEU A 20 18.81 -5.40 -0.35
CA LEU A 20 19.68 -6.30 0.39
C LEU A 20 21.17 -5.99 0.16
N LEU A 21 21.53 -5.56 -1.04
CA LEU A 21 22.88 -5.07 -1.31
C LEU A 21 23.18 -3.76 -0.58
N ALA A 22 22.22 -2.84 -0.56
CA ALA A 22 22.36 -1.58 0.17
C ALA A 22 22.46 -1.82 1.70
N GLU A 23 21.78 -2.82 2.22
CA GLU A 23 21.91 -3.25 3.62
C GLU A 23 23.31 -3.78 3.91
N LYS A 24 23.83 -4.68 3.07
CA LYS A 24 25.21 -5.18 3.20
C LYS A 24 26.28 -4.09 3.10
N MET A 25 26.00 -3.04 2.35
CA MET A 25 26.89 -1.85 2.26
C MET A 25 26.72 -0.90 3.45
N GLY A 26 25.81 -1.17 4.39
CA GLY A 26 25.56 -0.32 5.56
C GLY A 26 24.78 0.96 5.26
N ILE A 27 24.21 1.10 4.05
CA ILE A 27 23.44 2.28 3.63
C ILE A 27 21.98 2.16 4.10
N ALA A 28 21.42 0.95 4.10
CA ALA A 28 20.06 0.69 4.53
C ALA A 28 20.06 0.09 5.95
N ILE A 29 19.53 0.85 6.93
CA ILE A 29 19.48 0.42 8.34
C ILE A 29 18.25 -0.45 8.62
N HIS A 30 17.18 -0.31 7.82
CA HIS A 30 15.88 -0.98 7.99
C HIS A 30 15.33 -1.44 6.64
N SER A 31 15.91 -2.49 6.08
CA SER A 31 15.48 -3.10 4.81
C SER A 31 14.01 -3.52 4.82
N ASP A 32 13.54 -4.12 5.93
CA ASP A 32 12.15 -4.57 6.09
C ASP A 32 11.13 -3.46 5.84
N ARG A 33 11.40 -2.25 6.33
CA ARG A 33 10.47 -1.11 6.16
C ARG A 33 10.44 -0.61 4.72
N ILE A 34 11.59 -0.64 4.06
CA ILE A 34 11.70 -0.26 2.65
C ILE A 34 10.95 -1.28 1.80
N MET A 35 11.11 -2.57 2.08
CA MET A 35 10.40 -3.66 1.42
C MET A 35 8.89 -3.54 1.54
N ILE A 36 8.37 -3.32 2.75
CA ILE A 36 6.94 -3.12 2.99
C ILE A 36 6.40 -1.96 2.13
N GLY A 37 7.15 -0.85 2.05
CA GLY A 37 6.78 0.29 1.21
C GLY A 37 6.72 -0.07 -0.27
N ILE A 38 7.67 -0.84 -0.76
CA ILE A 38 7.72 -1.28 -2.16
C ILE A 38 6.59 -2.26 -2.48
N VAL A 39 6.34 -3.22 -1.60
CA VAL A 39 5.21 -4.15 -1.74
C VAL A 39 3.89 -3.38 -1.85
N MET A 40 3.70 -2.35 -1.03
CA MET A 40 2.51 -1.50 -1.10
C MET A 40 2.34 -0.80 -2.45
N VAL A 41 3.44 -0.35 -3.06
CA VAL A 41 3.41 0.31 -4.37
C VAL A 41 3.20 -0.69 -5.51
N LEU A 42 3.80 -1.87 -5.42
CA LEU A 42 3.75 -2.90 -6.47
C LEU A 42 2.40 -3.64 -6.50
N ILE A 43 1.74 -3.80 -5.36
CA ILE A 43 0.44 -4.49 -5.32
C ILE A 43 -0.61 -3.64 -6.03
N SER A 44 -1.21 -4.21 -7.07
CA SER A 44 -2.29 -3.58 -7.84
C SER A 44 -3.63 -3.62 -7.07
N THR A 45 -3.69 -2.90 -5.95
CA THR A 45 -4.93 -2.79 -5.15
C THR A 45 -6.08 -2.19 -5.97
N LEU A 46 -5.76 -1.27 -6.89
CA LEU A 46 -6.74 -0.67 -7.80
C LEU A 46 -7.37 -1.71 -8.73
N GLY A 47 -6.61 -2.71 -9.18
CA GLY A 47 -7.15 -3.80 -9.99
C GLY A 47 -8.19 -4.63 -9.23
N VAL A 48 -7.95 -4.93 -7.96
CA VAL A 48 -8.94 -5.63 -7.12
C VAL A 48 -10.21 -4.79 -6.94
N ILE A 49 -10.06 -3.50 -6.65
CA ILE A 49 -11.21 -2.58 -6.45
C ILE A 49 -12.00 -2.42 -7.75
N ASN A 50 -11.34 -2.24 -8.89
CA ASN A 50 -12.00 -2.13 -10.18
C ASN A 50 -12.71 -3.44 -10.55
N GLY A 51 -12.06 -4.58 -10.32
CA GLY A 51 -12.67 -5.89 -10.53
C GLY A 51 -13.93 -6.11 -9.69
N LEU A 52 -13.89 -5.73 -8.40
CA LEU A 52 -15.09 -5.77 -7.54
C LEU A 52 -16.19 -4.84 -8.05
N ARG A 53 -15.83 -3.64 -8.50
CA ARG A 53 -16.77 -2.70 -9.09
C ARG A 53 -17.45 -3.28 -10.33
N ASP A 54 -16.69 -3.91 -11.22
CA ASP A 54 -17.20 -4.55 -12.43
C ASP A 54 -18.15 -5.68 -12.10
N VAL A 55 -17.82 -6.53 -11.10
CA VAL A 55 -18.71 -7.58 -10.59
C VAL A 55 -20.03 -6.99 -10.11
N VAL A 56 -20.00 -5.92 -9.32
CA VAL A 56 -21.21 -5.24 -8.82
C VAL A 56 -22.05 -4.65 -9.96
N GLN A 57 -21.38 -4.18 -11.03
CA GLN A 57 -22.03 -3.68 -12.24
C GLN A 57 -22.53 -4.80 -13.21
N ARG A 58 -22.53 -6.06 -12.75
CA ARG A 58 -22.92 -7.26 -13.51
C ARG A 58 -21.96 -7.67 -14.63
N ASN A 59 -20.78 -7.10 -14.71
CA ASN A 59 -19.73 -7.48 -15.65
C ASN A 59 -18.83 -8.55 -15.00
N PHE A 60 -19.39 -9.73 -14.68
CA PHE A 60 -18.71 -10.77 -13.91
C PHE A 60 -17.40 -11.24 -14.55
N THR A 61 -17.40 -11.43 -15.87
CA THR A 61 -16.20 -11.93 -16.58
C THR A 61 -15.06 -10.95 -16.52
N SER A 62 -15.31 -9.66 -16.77
CA SER A 62 -14.30 -8.61 -16.70
C SER A 62 -13.78 -8.46 -15.27
N GLY A 63 -14.69 -8.38 -14.29
CA GLY A 63 -14.33 -8.25 -12.89
C GLY A 63 -13.52 -9.43 -12.36
N ALA A 64 -13.90 -10.66 -12.71
CA ALA A 64 -13.16 -11.86 -12.31
C ALA A 64 -11.75 -11.89 -12.91
N LEU A 65 -11.58 -11.52 -14.17
CA LEU A 65 -10.28 -11.44 -14.83
C LEU A 65 -9.38 -10.37 -14.19
N GLU A 66 -9.92 -9.20 -13.86
CA GLU A 66 -9.18 -8.12 -13.22
C GLU A 66 -8.70 -8.52 -11.81
N ILE A 67 -9.56 -9.17 -11.02
CA ILE A 67 -9.21 -9.70 -9.70
C ILE A 67 -8.12 -10.78 -9.86
N MET A 68 -8.28 -11.72 -10.78
CA MET A 68 -7.33 -12.79 -11.00
C MET A 68 -5.97 -12.27 -11.45
N ASN A 69 -5.92 -11.28 -12.34
CA ASN A 69 -4.69 -10.61 -12.73
C ASN A 69 -3.99 -9.92 -11.56
N SER A 70 -4.75 -9.30 -10.67
CA SER A 70 -4.22 -8.65 -9.47
C SER A 70 -3.63 -9.67 -8.48
N VAL A 71 -4.31 -10.81 -8.29
CA VAL A 71 -3.83 -11.92 -7.44
C VAL A 71 -2.56 -12.55 -8.03
N LEU A 72 -2.54 -12.83 -9.34
CA LEU A 72 -1.34 -13.33 -10.02
C LEU A 72 -0.17 -12.36 -9.94
N GLY A 73 -0.45 -11.05 -10.03
CA GLY A 73 0.55 -10.00 -9.81
C GLY A 73 1.14 -10.04 -8.41
N ALA A 74 0.29 -10.20 -7.38
CA ALA A 74 0.71 -10.30 -5.99
C ALA A 74 1.54 -11.57 -5.73
N LEU A 75 1.16 -12.71 -6.31
CA LEU A 75 1.96 -13.94 -6.26
C LEU A 75 3.34 -13.74 -6.93
N GLY A 76 3.39 -13.03 -8.05
CA GLY A 76 4.66 -12.68 -8.70
C GLY A 76 5.59 -11.89 -7.77
N ILE A 77 5.05 -10.90 -7.04
CA ILE A 77 5.81 -10.11 -6.07
C ILE A 77 6.33 -11.02 -4.95
N ALA A 78 5.47 -11.88 -4.38
CA ALA A 78 5.83 -12.79 -3.31
C ALA A 78 6.99 -13.73 -3.71
N PHE A 79 6.88 -14.36 -4.87
CA PHE A 79 7.95 -15.22 -5.39
C PHE A 79 9.24 -14.44 -5.68
N GLY A 80 9.15 -13.20 -6.21
CA GLY A 80 10.33 -12.37 -6.48
C GLY A 80 11.10 -12.04 -5.19
N ILE A 81 10.41 -11.62 -4.15
CA ILE A 81 11.00 -11.32 -2.84
C ILE A 81 11.60 -12.59 -2.22
N ALA A 82 10.85 -13.69 -2.18
CA ALA A 82 11.31 -14.95 -1.60
C ALA A 82 12.59 -15.48 -2.28
N LEU A 83 12.68 -15.37 -3.61
CA LEU A 83 13.88 -15.76 -4.36
C LEU A 83 15.08 -14.88 -4.01
N ALA A 84 14.90 -13.56 -3.95
CA ALA A 84 15.97 -12.63 -3.63
C ALA A 84 16.51 -12.87 -2.21
N MET A 85 15.61 -13.03 -1.23
CA MET A 85 15.98 -13.32 0.15
C MET A 85 16.75 -14.64 0.28
N LYS A 86 16.28 -15.70 -0.37
CA LYS A 86 16.95 -17.00 -0.35
C LYS A 86 18.38 -16.93 -0.93
N MET A 87 18.59 -16.06 -1.92
CA MET A 87 19.92 -15.91 -2.54
C MET A 87 20.91 -15.15 -1.64
N LEU A 88 20.47 -14.14 -0.90
CA LEU A 88 21.37 -13.25 -0.16
C LEU A 88 21.41 -13.49 1.36
N HIS A 89 20.31 -13.90 1.99
CA HIS A 89 20.23 -14.07 3.44
C HIS A 89 20.14 -15.51 3.92
N GLY A 90 19.98 -16.49 3.05
CA GLY A 90 19.94 -17.90 3.43
C GLY A 90 18.84 -18.27 4.45
N GLY A 91 17.76 -17.49 4.53
CA GLY A 91 16.63 -17.76 5.45
C GLY A 91 16.74 -17.07 6.81
N GLY A 92 17.23 -15.84 6.88
CA GLY A 92 17.24 -15.06 8.12
C GLY A 92 15.82 -14.67 8.59
N ASN A 93 15.56 -14.76 9.89
CA ASN A 93 14.32 -14.30 10.52
C ASN A 93 14.18 -12.79 10.36
N VAL A 94 13.20 -12.35 9.61
CA VAL A 94 12.79 -10.96 9.60
C VAL A 94 11.98 -10.69 10.86
N GLY A 95 12.63 -10.12 11.85
CA GLY A 95 11.98 -9.70 13.08
C GLY A 95 10.91 -8.67 12.79
N GLY A 96 9.67 -8.98 13.14
CA GLY A 96 8.55 -8.03 13.06
C GLY A 96 8.88 -6.77 13.86
N ALA A 97 9.20 -5.68 13.17
CA ALA A 97 9.43 -4.40 13.82
C ALA A 97 8.10 -3.90 14.40
N VAL A 98 7.89 -4.12 15.68
CA VAL A 98 6.85 -3.46 16.45
C VAL A 98 7.12 -1.96 16.37
N LEU A 99 6.30 -1.25 15.62
CA LEU A 99 6.36 0.22 15.53
C LEU A 99 5.93 0.81 16.88
N ASN A 100 6.84 0.86 17.82
CA ASN A 100 6.67 1.61 19.06
C ASN A 100 7.09 3.06 18.85
N SER A 101 6.52 3.72 17.85
CA SER A 101 6.74 5.13 17.58
C SER A 101 5.53 5.94 18.05
N ASN A 102 5.79 7.18 18.51
CA ASN A 102 4.74 8.10 18.89
C ASN A 102 3.68 8.23 17.78
N ILE A 103 2.40 8.25 18.16
CA ILE A 103 1.25 8.35 17.25
C ILE A 103 1.43 9.50 16.24
N PHE A 104 1.96 10.62 16.72
CA PHE A 104 2.21 11.79 15.87
C PHE A 104 3.25 11.51 14.79
N VAL A 105 4.35 10.83 15.11
CA VAL A 105 5.40 10.46 14.15
C VAL A 105 4.83 9.51 13.08
N GLN A 106 4.00 8.56 13.48
CA GLN A 106 3.33 7.65 12.53
C GLN A 106 2.44 8.43 11.56
N ALA A 107 1.59 9.32 12.07
CA ALA A 107 0.66 10.09 11.25
C ALA A 107 1.38 11.03 10.26
N VAL A 108 2.48 11.66 10.68
CA VAL A 108 3.31 12.51 9.82
C VAL A 108 4.01 11.68 8.74
N SER A 109 4.61 10.55 9.10
CA SER A 109 5.28 9.66 8.15
C SER A 109 4.33 9.15 7.07
N VAL A 110 3.12 8.79 7.45
CA VAL A 110 2.05 8.37 6.53
C VAL A 110 1.66 9.50 5.57
N SER A 111 1.58 10.73 6.06
CA SER A 111 1.27 11.90 5.22
C SER A 111 2.36 12.14 4.17
N VAL A 112 3.62 12.05 4.56
CA VAL A 112 4.77 12.18 3.66
C VAL A 112 4.75 11.06 2.60
N GLY A 113 4.50 9.82 3.03
CA GLY A 113 4.35 8.68 2.11
C GLY A 113 3.21 8.88 1.10
N SER A 114 2.05 9.38 1.55
CA SER A 114 0.91 9.69 0.68
C SER A 114 1.22 10.80 -0.32
N ILE A 115 1.97 11.83 0.07
CA ILE A 115 2.44 12.89 -0.84
C ILE A 115 3.40 12.32 -1.89
N GLY A 116 4.32 11.44 -1.49
CA GLY A 116 5.20 10.74 -2.42
C GLY A 116 4.43 9.90 -3.44
N LEU A 117 3.42 9.15 -2.98
CA LEU A 117 2.54 8.38 -3.85
C LEU A 117 1.72 9.27 -4.81
N ALA A 118 1.23 10.41 -4.32
CA ALA A 118 0.55 11.39 -5.16
C ALA A 118 1.45 11.89 -6.30
N GLY A 119 2.76 12.01 -6.06
CA GLY A 119 3.76 12.31 -7.08
C GLY A 119 3.87 11.21 -8.15
N ILE A 120 3.89 9.93 -7.74
CA ILE A 120 3.91 8.77 -8.66
C ILE A 120 2.65 8.76 -9.54
N TYR A 121 1.48 9.04 -8.99
CA TYR A 121 0.22 9.16 -9.74
C TYR A 121 0.08 10.46 -10.52
N GLN A 122 1.14 11.28 -10.59
CA GLN A 122 1.16 12.55 -11.31
C GLN A 122 0.06 13.54 -10.89
N ILE A 123 -0.39 13.46 -9.64
CA ILE A 123 -1.32 14.42 -9.06
C ILE A 123 -0.58 15.75 -8.92
N ARG A 124 -1.13 16.85 -9.48
CA ARG A 124 -0.46 18.14 -9.53
C ARG A 124 -1.20 19.21 -8.74
N GLY A 125 -0.43 20.22 -8.29
CA GLY A 125 -0.93 21.40 -7.63
C GLY A 125 -1.44 21.17 -6.21
N LYS A 126 -2.41 21.98 -5.75
CA LYS A 126 -2.95 21.94 -4.39
C LYS A 126 -3.60 20.60 -4.00
N LYS A 127 -3.94 19.76 -4.99
CA LYS A 127 -4.57 18.45 -4.78
C LYS A 127 -3.65 17.48 -4.04
N VAL A 128 -2.33 17.60 -4.22
CA VAL A 128 -1.32 16.80 -3.51
C VAL A 128 -1.39 17.06 -2.00
N ILE A 129 -1.50 18.33 -1.61
CA ILE A 129 -1.57 18.74 -0.20
C ILE A 129 -2.86 18.18 0.43
N TYR A 130 -3.99 18.32 -0.25
CA TYR A 130 -5.26 17.77 0.22
C TYR A 130 -5.23 16.24 0.38
N SER A 131 -4.55 15.54 -0.54
CA SER A 131 -4.35 14.09 -0.41
C SER A 131 -3.49 13.72 0.80
N GLY A 132 -2.43 14.47 1.08
CA GLY A 132 -1.61 14.29 2.27
C GLY A 132 -2.39 14.54 3.57
N ILE A 133 -3.19 15.59 3.62
CA ILE A 133 -4.08 15.88 4.76
C ILE A 133 -5.11 14.74 4.93
N GLY A 134 -5.67 14.24 3.83
CA GLY A 134 -6.58 13.10 3.84
C GLY A 134 -5.96 11.86 4.45
N ALA A 135 -4.73 11.52 4.08
CA ALA A 135 -4.00 10.39 4.63
C ALA A 135 -3.70 10.56 6.13
N PHE A 136 -3.30 11.77 6.56
CA PHE A 136 -3.10 12.11 7.96
C PHE A 136 -4.36 11.88 8.80
N LEU A 137 -5.48 12.42 8.34
CA LEU A 137 -6.77 12.30 9.04
C LEU A 137 -7.24 10.84 9.07
N THR A 138 -7.12 10.13 7.96
CA THR A 138 -7.49 8.71 7.86
C THR A 138 -6.71 7.85 8.85
N TRP A 139 -5.40 8.05 8.95
CA TRP A 139 -4.56 7.33 9.90
C TRP A 139 -4.87 7.71 11.35
N THR A 140 -5.14 8.98 11.60
CA THR A 140 -5.53 9.46 12.92
C THR A 140 -6.85 8.83 13.38
N VAL A 141 -7.85 8.74 12.51
CA VAL A 141 -9.11 8.04 12.81
C VAL A 141 -8.86 6.57 13.16
N TYR A 142 -8.05 5.87 12.38
CA TYR A 142 -7.65 4.49 12.67
C TYR A 142 -7.01 4.36 14.05
N LEU A 143 -6.03 5.22 14.38
CA LEU A 143 -5.32 5.18 15.66
C LEU A 143 -6.23 5.47 16.85
N ILE A 144 -7.14 6.44 16.72
CA ILE A 144 -8.15 6.77 17.75
C ILE A 144 -9.00 5.54 18.05
N VAL A 145 -9.57 4.89 17.03
CA VAL A 145 -10.40 3.70 17.21
C VAL A 145 -9.61 2.57 17.88
N ARG A 146 -8.33 2.41 17.54
CA ARG A 146 -7.45 1.42 18.18
C ARG A 146 -7.18 1.73 19.65
N GLN A 147 -7.03 2.99 20.02
CA GLN A 147 -6.86 3.40 21.43
C GLN A 147 -8.09 3.12 22.29
N PHE A 148 -9.29 3.26 21.72
CA PHE A 148 -10.54 2.93 22.42
C PHE A 148 -10.84 1.42 22.49
N GLY A 149 -9.86 0.56 22.22
CA GLY A 149 -10.00 -0.90 22.31
C GLY A 149 -10.70 -1.53 21.10
N GLY A 150 -10.91 -0.78 20.02
CA GLY A 150 -11.49 -1.30 18.78
C GLY A 150 -10.61 -2.39 18.16
N SER A 151 -11.24 -3.42 17.58
CA SER A 151 -10.51 -4.45 16.83
C SER A 151 -9.83 -3.84 15.61
N TYR A 152 -8.78 -4.53 15.11
CA TYR A 152 -8.08 -4.12 13.89
C TYR A 152 -9.03 -3.89 12.71
N LEU A 153 -9.94 -4.84 12.47
CA LEU A 153 -10.92 -4.77 11.38
C LEU A 153 -11.90 -3.61 11.54
N PHE A 154 -12.35 -3.35 12.76
CA PHE A 154 -13.28 -2.25 13.03
C PHE A 154 -12.62 -0.89 12.82
N GLY A 155 -11.37 -0.74 13.24
CA GLY A 155 -10.58 0.46 12.96
C GLY A 155 -10.39 0.72 11.47
N MET A 156 -10.06 -0.33 10.71
CA MET A 156 -9.93 -0.25 9.25
C MET A 156 -11.24 0.11 8.56
N LEU A 157 -12.36 -0.47 9.00
CA LEU A 157 -13.69 -0.16 8.47
C LEU A 157 -14.05 1.32 8.67
N LEU A 158 -13.93 1.83 9.87
CA LEU A 158 -14.26 3.23 10.16
C LEU A 158 -13.34 4.20 9.40
N ALA A 159 -12.05 3.91 9.34
CA ALA A 159 -11.11 4.72 8.58
C ALA A 159 -11.40 4.70 7.07
N SER A 160 -11.84 3.56 6.52
CA SER A 160 -12.21 3.45 5.09
C SER A 160 -13.48 4.22 4.76
N VAL A 161 -14.48 4.20 5.61
CA VAL A 161 -15.68 5.04 5.46
C VAL A 161 -15.31 6.52 5.53
N PHE A 162 -14.47 6.89 6.49
CA PHE A 162 -14.03 8.28 6.65
C PHE A 162 -13.29 8.78 5.40
N VAL A 163 -12.33 7.99 4.86
CA VAL A 163 -11.57 8.42 3.67
C VAL A 163 -12.48 8.53 2.44
N GLY A 164 -13.48 7.68 2.31
CA GLY A 164 -14.48 7.77 1.24
C GLY A 164 -15.28 9.06 1.31
N MET A 165 -15.77 9.42 2.49
CA MET A 165 -16.48 10.69 2.73
C MET A 165 -15.56 11.90 2.49
N TYR A 166 -14.34 11.87 2.99
CA TYR A 166 -13.35 12.91 2.78
C TYR A 166 -13.08 13.13 1.29
N ALA A 167 -12.81 12.05 0.54
CA ALA A 167 -12.56 12.13 -0.90
C ALA A 167 -13.74 12.70 -1.67
N PHE A 168 -14.97 12.35 -1.29
CA PHE A 168 -16.18 12.87 -1.90
C PHE A 168 -16.35 14.39 -1.66
N VAL A 169 -16.13 14.86 -0.43
CA VAL A 169 -16.20 16.27 -0.07
C VAL A 169 -15.12 17.06 -0.81
N MET A 170 -13.87 16.57 -0.80
CA MET A 170 -12.75 17.23 -1.49
C MET A 170 -12.93 17.29 -3.01
N ALA A 171 -13.52 16.25 -3.60
CA ALA A 171 -13.86 16.23 -5.02
C ALA A 171 -14.86 17.34 -5.39
N ARG A 172 -15.86 17.58 -4.57
CA ARG A 172 -16.85 18.66 -4.78
C ARG A 172 -16.21 20.05 -4.63
N ILE A 173 -15.39 20.25 -3.60
CA ILE A 173 -14.73 21.54 -3.35
C ILE A 173 -13.76 21.89 -4.48
N ASN A 174 -12.98 20.92 -4.94
CA ASN A 174 -11.93 21.13 -5.94
C ASN A 174 -12.38 20.86 -7.39
N LYS A 175 -13.66 20.56 -7.61
CA LYS A 175 -14.23 20.21 -8.93
C LYS A 175 -13.36 19.21 -9.69
N ALA A 176 -12.93 18.16 -9.00
CA ALA A 176 -12.04 17.12 -9.51
C ALA A 176 -12.61 15.72 -9.20
N PRO A 177 -12.21 14.68 -9.96
CA PRO A 177 -12.64 13.32 -9.67
C PRO A 177 -12.27 12.88 -8.25
N SER A 178 -13.19 12.24 -7.53
CA SER A 178 -12.97 11.75 -6.16
C SER A 178 -11.86 10.70 -6.06
N THR A 179 -11.63 9.97 -7.14
CA THR A 179 -10.56 8.97 -7.23
C THR A 179 -9.18 9.54 -6.96
N ILE A 180 -8.90 10.79 -7.38
CA ILE A 180 -7.61 11.45 -7.16
C ILE A 180 -7.32 11.58 -5.66
N PHE A 181 -8.30 12.03 -4.88
CA PHE A 181 -8.16 12.20 -3.44
C PHE A 181 -8.20 10.86 -2.72
N LEU A 182 -9.09 9.94 -3.15
CA LEU A 182 -9.24 8.63 -2.56
C LEU A 182 -7.95 7.80 -2.66
N THR A 183 -7.35 7.72 -3.87
CA THR A 183 -6.20 6.86 -4.13
C THR A 183 -5.01 7.18 -3.23
N ALA A 184 -4.67 8.46 -3.07
CA ALA A 184 -3.54 8.84 -2.24
C ALA A 184 -3.88 8.84 -0.74
N SER A 185 -5.13 9.14 -0.35
CA SER A 185 -5.54 9.18 1.05
C SER A 185 -5.85 7.79 1.63
N VAL A 186 -6.13 6.77 0.80
CA VAL A 186 -6.35 5.39 1.25
C VAL A 186 -5.05 4.62 1.49
N PHE A 187 -3.94 5.14 1.01
CA PHE A 187 -2.61 4.50 1.11
C PHE A 187 -2.29 3.94 2.50
N PRO A 188 -2.54 4.67 3.62
CA PRO A 188 -2.26 4.16 4.95
C PRO A 188 -3.03 2.90 5.32
N LEU A 189 -4.18 2.67 4.71
CA LEU A 189 -5.03 1.52 4.99
C LEU A 189 -4.65 0.28 4.17
N MET A 190 -3.70 0.40 3.23
CA MET A 190 -3.22 -0.75 2.47
C MET A 190 -2.47 -1.72 3.39
N PRO A 191 -2.88 -3.00 3.45
CA PRO A 191 -2.32 -3.97 4.39
C PRO A 191 -0.95 -4.54 3.93
N GLY A 192 -0.05 -3.67 3.44
CA GLY A 192 1.24 -4.08 2.88
C GLY A 192 2.12 -4.82 3.88
N ALA A 193 2.18 -4.36 5.13
CA ALA A 193 2.93 -5.04 6.18
C ALA A 193 2.37 -6.44 6.47
N ASN A 194 1.05 -6.57 6.57
CA ASN A 194 0.42 -7.86 6.81
C ASN A 194 0.65 -8.82 5.64
N LEU A 195 0.55 -8.33 4.40
CA LEU A 195 0.85 -9.13 3.22
C LEU A 195 2.31 -9.55 3.19
N TYR A 196 3.23 -8.65 3.49
CA TYR A 196 4.65 -8.96 3.60
C TYR A 196 4.93 -10.07 4.62
N TYR A 197 4.38 -9.96 5.84
CA TYR A 197 4.56 -10.99 6.87
C TYR A 197 3.89 -12.31 6.53
N MET A 198 2.73 -12.30 5.84
CA MET A 198 2.10 -13.53 5.35
C MET A 198 2.90 -14.25 4.26
N MET A 199 3.68 -13.51 3.47
CA MET A 199 4.57 -14.08 2.45
C MET A 199 5.84 -14.68 3.06
N TYR A 200 6.22 -14.20 4.24
CA TYR A 200 7.48 -14.56 4.91
C TYR A 200 7.34 -15.69 5.94
N GLY A 201 6.17 -15.82 6.56
CA GLY A 201 5.86 -16.84 7.58
C GLY A 201 5.37 -18.11 7.00
#